data_73f1395e1f81473e70c06a0546319250
#
_entry.id   73f1395e1f81473e70c06a0546319250
#
_cell.length_a   1.000
_cell.length_b   1.000
_cell.length_c   1.000
_cell.angle_alpha   90.00
_cell.angle_beta   90.00
_cell.angle_gamma   90.00
#
_symmetry.space_group_name_H-M   'P 1'
#
loop_
_entity.id
_entity.type
_entity.pdbx_description
1 polymer ?
#
loop_
_entity_poly.entity_id
_entity_poly.type
_entity_poly.pdbx_seq_one_letter_code
_entity_poly.pdbx_strand_id
1 'polypeptide(L)'
;MAPPRPSLIYRLSLSLAERAAALAARFDRKLARGLDARRGLIERLTAWAQANRDPHRPLIWVHAPSVGEGLQAKPVLESLRAAHPDWQLAYTFFSPSAERLARTLPVDVVDYLPLDRPRQVRAALEALRPAALVFSKLDVWPELTLEAARQGVRLALISATVALHSSRLRWPARQWGHAAYRALDRIGTISEEDARRLELLGARADAIEVTGDTRYDSVAERAERLDRAREPFARLAATAGKDTFTIVAGSTWPSDEAVLLPAFADLLVQVPQARLVLAPHEPNPDHLAGIAQRALELKLPRPVRLSQLEHAPAAPVIVVDRVGVLADLYALGNVAFVGGGYHRAGLHSVLEPAVFGAPVIVGPRWENSRDAGLLLARGAAVALPTDGRHPLHSQWLVWHHDAAARRKAGNAGRKVVAEGRGAAERTSALVEGLLTATRQAEPAPPLLRT
;
A
#
# COMPACT_ATOMS: atom_id res chain seq x y z
N MET A 1 27.01 -0.35 24.59
CA MET A 1 27.65 0.81 23.89
C MET A 1 26.56 1.68 23.29
N ALA A 2 26.70 3.02 23.34
CA ALA A 2 25.76 3.90 22.65
C ALA A 2 25.78 3.67 21.13
N PRO A 3 24.62 3.70 20.44
CA PRO A 3 24.58 3.53 18.99
C PRO A 3 25.45 4.57 18.27
N PRO A 4 26.11 4.19 17.17
CA PRO A 4 26.97 5.13 16.43
C PRO A 4 26.12 6.28 15.85
N ARG A 5 26.77 7.39 15.55
CA ARG A 5 26.14 8.47 14.78
C ARG A 5 26.20 8.16 13.29
N PRO A 6 25.23 8.64 12.47
CA PRO A 6 25.36 8.56 11.03
C PRO A 6 26.65 9.23 10.54
N SER A 7 27.22 8.72 9.44
CA SER A 7 28.47 9.25 8.88
C SER A 7 28.30 10.72 8.46
N LEU A 8 29.39 11.48 8.51
CA LEU A 8 29.39 12.86 8.00
C LEU A 8 29.04 12.92 6.52
N ILE A 9 29.44 11.91 5.74
CA ILE A 9 29.12 11.81 4.31
C ILE A 9 27.61 11.72 4.13
N TYR A 10 26.89 10.89 4.93
CA TYR A 10 25.42 10.82 4.89
C TYR A 10 24.77 12.19 5.17
N ARG A 11 25.22 12.89 6.21
CA ARG A 11 24.67 14.20 6.59
C ARG A 11 24.94 15.27 5.53
N LEU A 12 26.11 15.24 4.89
CA LEU A 12 26.45 16.14 3.79
C LEU A 12 25.62 15.83 2.54
N SER A 13 25.48 14.56 2.17
CA SER A 13 24.64 14.15 1.02
C SER A 13 23.18 14.52 1.22
N LEU A 14 22.64 14.38 2.43
CA LEU A 14 21.28 14.81 2.77
C LEU A 14 21.13 16.33 2.61
N SER A 15 22.08 17.12 3.12
CA SER A 15 22.06 18.58 2.98
C SER A 15 22.12 19.04 1.52
N LEU A 16 22.87 18.31 0.68
CA LEU A 16 22.93 18.58 -0.76
C LEU A 16 21.61 18.20 -1.45
N ALA A 17 21.04 17.03 -1.12
CA ALA A 17 19.76 16.58 -1.65
C ALA A 17 18.63 17.56 -1.30
N GLU A 18 18.60 18.10 -0.09
CA GLU A 18 17.61 19.10 0.33
C GLU A 18 17.73 20.41 -0.44
N ARG A 19 18.96 20.88 -0.69
CA ARG A 19 19.19 22.09 -1.54
C ARG A 19 18.71 21.83 -2.98
N ALA A 20 19.01 20.66 -3.53
CA ALA A 20 18.52 20.26 -4.84
C ALA A 20 16.99 20.17 -4.87
N ALA A 21 16.38 19.59 -3.82
CA ALA A 21 14.92 19.54 -3.68
C ALA A 21 14.29 20.93 -3.58
N ALA A 22 14.89 21.87 -2.83
CA ALA A 22 14.41 23.24 -2.73
C ALA A 22 14.49 23.99 -4.08
N LEU A 23 15.50 23.69 -4.90
CA LEU A 23 15.59 24.23 -6.26
C LEU A 23 14.53 23.59 -7.19
N ALA A 24 14.40 22.27 -7.16
CA ALA A 24 13.42 21.51 -7.95
C ALA A 24 11.97 21.88 -7.60
N ALA A 25 11.70 22.26 -6.36
CA ALA A 25 10.38 22.72 -5.89
C ALA A 25 9.85 23.95 -6.65
N ARG A 26 10.73 24.71 -7.31
CA ARG A 26 10.31 25.82 -8.20
C ARG A 26 9.53 25.33 -9.42
N PHE A 27 9.73 24.08 -9.82
CA PHE A 27 9.15 23.45 -11.01
C PHE A 27 8.18 22.32 -10.68
N ASP A 28 8.22 21.78 -9.44
CA ASP A 28 7.37 20.69 -8.98
C ASP A 28 6.48 21.14 -7.81
N ARG A 29 5.19 21.32 -8.10
CA ARG A 29 4.18 21.74 -7.11
C ARG A 29 4.01 20.77 -5.95
N LYS A 30 4.18 19.45 -6.18
CA LYS A 30 4.06 18.45 -5.12
C LYS A 30 5.23 18.53 -4.16
N LEU A 31 6.44 18.71 -4.70
CA LEU A 31 7.65 18.88 -3.91
C LEU A 31 7.60 20.20 -3.12
N ALA A 32 7.18 21.30 -3.76
CA ALA A 32 6.98 22.59 -3.09
C ALA A 32 6.03 22.47 -1.90
N ARG A 33 4.86 21.86 -2.12
CA ARG A 33 3.86 21.64 -1.06
C ARG A 33 4.45 20.82 0.11
N GLY A 34 5.23 19.76 -0.19
CA GLY A 34 5.85 18.92 0.84
C GLY A 34 6.90 19.66 1.68
N LEU A 35 7.66 20.59 1.07
CA LEU A 35 8.63 21.42 1.80
C LEU A 35 7.93 22.51 2.61
N ASP A 36 6.92 23.18 2.04
CA ASP A 36 6.17 24.25 2.72
C ASP A 36 5.40 23.70 3.93
N ALA A 37 4.80 22.53 3.82
CA ALA A 37 4.06 21.90 4.90
C ALA A 37 4.95 21.54 6.12
N ARG A 38 6.27 21.43 5.93
CA ARG A 38 7.24 21.21 7.02
C ARG A 38 7.66 22.48 7.73
N ARG A 39 7.28 23.66 7.23
CA ARG A 39 7.53 24.92 7.95
C ARG A 39 6.73 24.93 9.25
N GLY A 40 7.38 25.30 10.35
CA GLY A 40 6.74 25.31 11.68
C GLY A 40 6.35 23.91 12.22
N LEU A 41 6.89 22.81 11.63
CA LEU A 41 6.58 21.44 12.05
C LEU A 41 6.93 21.19 13.53
N ILE A 42 8.14 21.58 13.94
CA ILE A 42 8.62 21.37 15.32
C ILE A 42 7.78 22.17 16.30
N GLU A 43 7.42 23.39 15.94
CA GLU A 43 6.54 24.26 16.73
C GLU A 43 5.15 23.63 16.91
N ARG A 44 4.57 23.04 15.85
CA ARG A 44 3.27 22.33 15.93
C ARG A 44 3.36 21.10 16.84
N LEU A 45 4.39 20.26 16.68
CA LEU A 45 4.60 19.09 17.51
C LEU A 45 4.81 19.47 18.98
N THR A 46 5.56 20.54 19.22
CA THR A 46 5.82 21.06 20.59
C THR A 46 4.54 21.61 21.20
N ALA A 47 3.77 22.40 20.46
CA ALA A 47 2.50 22.94 20.94
C ALA A 47 1.47 21.84 21.27
N TRP A 48 1.37 20.82 20.37
CA TRP A 48 0.53 19.66 20.63
C TRP A 48 0.99 18.93 21.91
N ALA A 49 2.29 18.71 22.05
CA ALA A 49 2.84 17.99 23.18
C ALA A 49 2.62 18.73 24.51
N GLN A 50 2.78 20.06 24.53
CA GLN A 50 2.53 20.89 25.72
C GLN A 50 1.05 20.81 26.16
N ALA A 51 0.13 20.70 25.19
CA ALA A 51 -1.31 20.66 25.50
C ALA A 51 -1.85 19.25 25.79
N ASN A 52 -1.26 18.19 25.21
CA ASN A 52 -1.90 16.87 25.16
C ASN A 52 -1.01 15.72 25.60
N ARG A 53 0.34 15.88 25.65
CA ARG A 53 1.24 14.79 25.98
C ARG A 53 1.20 14.46 27.49
N ASP A 54 0.68 13.29 27.82
CA ASP A 54 0.72 12.75 29.17
C ASP A 54 1.95 11.85 29.33
N PRO A 55 2.95 12.22 30.15
CA PRO A 55 4.18 11.43 30.32
C PRO A 55 3.95 10.06 30.97
N HIS A 56 2.82 9.85 31.65
CA HIS A 56 2.44 8.57 32.26
C HIS A 56 1.83 7.58 31.26
N ARG A 57 1.45 8.05 30.07
CA ARG A 57 0.90 7.24 28.99
C ARG A 57 1.98 6.96 27.95
N PRO A 58 2.21 5.69 27.58
CA PRO A 58 3.14 5.37 26.49
C PRO A 58 2.71 6.07 25.21
N LEU A 59 3.67 6.66 24.48
CA LEU A 59 3.44 7.18 23.13
C LEU A 59 4.14 6.30 22.11
N ILE A 60 3.38 5.78 21.16
CA ILE A 60 3.90 5.04 20.01
C ILE A 60 3.89 5.99 18.81
N TRP A 61 5.08 6.26 18.29
CA TRP A 61 5.24 7.07 17.07
C TRP A 61 5.36 6.18 15.86
N VAL A 62 4.36 6.16 14.97
CA VAL A 62 4.35 5.39 13.73
C VAL A 62 4.68 6.30 12.56
N HIS A 63 5.60 5.87 11.70
CA HIS A 63 5.94 6.57 10.47
C HIS A 63 5.69 5.70 9.26
N ALA A 64 4.87 6.21 8.31
CA ALA A 64 4.68 5.60 7.00
C ALA A 64 4.73 6.67 5.90
N PRO A 65 5.65 6.57 4.92
CA PRO A 65 6.01 7.72 4.08
C PRO A 65 4.94 8.14 3.07
N SER A 66 4.07 7.21 2.63
CA SER A 66 3.07 7.45 1.60
C SER A 66 1.72 6.79 1.90
N VAL A 67 0.76 6.97 0.99
CA VAL A 67 -0.57 6.31 1.10
C VAL A 67 -0.44 4.79 1.17
N GLY A 68 0.42 4.18 0.34
CA GLY A 68 0.55 2.73 0.29
C GLY A 68 1.04 2.13 1.61
N GLU A 69 2.09 2.72 2.19
CA GLU A 69 2.63 2.30 3.49
C GLU A 69 1.66 2.67 4.64
N GLY A 70 0.94 3.79 4.50
CA GLY A 70 -0.08 4.18 5.46
C GLY A 70 -1.25 3.20 5.52
N LEU A 71 -1.67 2.65 4.38
CA LEU A 71 -2.69 1.59 4.32
C LEU A 71 -2.22 0.29 4.97
N GLN A 72 -0.91 0.00 4.96
CA GLN A 72 -0.34 -1.15 5.68
C GLN A 72 -0.24 -0.88 7.19
N ALA A 73 0.05 0.36 7.60
CA ALA A 73 0.12 0.74 9.01
C ALA A 73 -1.26 0.88 9.67
N LYS A 74 -2.30 1.22 8.88
CA LYS A 74 -3.65 1.49 9.38
C LYS A 74 -4.24 0.36 10.23
N PRO A 75 -4.31 -0.91 9.79
CA PRO A 75 -4.88 -1.99 10.61
C PRO A 75 -4.09 -2.24 11.89
N VAL A 76 -2.78 -1.99 11.90
CA VAL A 76 -1.97 -2.07 13.12
C VAL A 76 -2.33 -0.95 14.10
N LEU A 77 -2.51 0.29 13.61
CA LEU A 77 -2.94 1.43 14.43
C LEU A 77 -4.35 1.22 14.99
N GLU A 78 -5.27 0.66 14.20
CA GLU A 78 -6.63 0.32 14.64
C GLU A 78 -6.60 -0.76 15.71
N SER A 79 -5.81 -1.80 15.56
CA SER A 79 -5.61 -2.86 16.55
C SER A 79 -5.00 -2.33 17.85
N LEU A 80 -3.92 -1.53 17.76
CA LEU A 80 -3.29 -0.91 18.94
C LEU A 80 -4.24 0.04 19.66
N ARG A 81 -5.04 0.83 18.96
CA ARG A 81 -6.03 1.73 19.57
C ARG A 81 -7.14 0.96 20.30
N ALA A 82 -7.58 -0.16 19.70
CA ALA A 82 -8.62 -1.01 20.30
C ALA A 82 -8.10 -1.73 21.56
N ALA A 83 -6.88 -2.25 21.52
CA ALA A 83 -6.27 -2.96 22.65
C ALA A 83 -5.79 -2.04 23.77
N HIS A 84 -5.31 -0.84 23.42
CA HIS A 84 -4.68 0.11 24.35
C HIS A 84 -5.27 1.53 24.18
N PRO A 85 -6.52 1.77 24.61
CA PRO A 85 -7.15 3.09 24.50
C PRO A 85 -6.44 4.16 25.34
N ASP A 86 -5.68 3.75 26.34
CA ASP A 86 -4.84 4.59 27.20
C ASP A 86 -3.51 5.00 26.56
N TRP A 87 -3.05 4.35 25.48
CA TRP A 87 -1.83 4.76 24.79
C TRP A 87 -2.05 6.00 23.94
N GLN A 88 -1.01 6.80 23.79
CA GLN A 88 -0.98 7.89 22.82
C GLN A 88 -0.32 7.42 21.52
N LEU A 89 -0.95 7.74 20.40
CA LEU A 89 -0.46 7.37 19.06
C LEU A 89 -0.13 8.63 18.27
N ALA A 90 1.11 8.71 17.80
CA ALA A 90 1.56 9.74 16.85
C ALA A 90 1.77 9.11 15.49
N TYR A 91 1.32 9.78 14.45
CA TYR A 91 1.56 9.31 13.07
C TYR A 91 2.22 10.39 12.23
N THR A 92 3.27 10.02 11.51
CA THR A 92 3.93 10.91 10.56
C THR A 92 4.02 10.30 9.18
N PHE A 93 3.98 11.16 8.17
CA PHE A 93 4.12 10.80 6.77
C PHE A 93 5.11 11.71 6.04
N PHE A 94 5.57 11.30 4.84
CA PHE A 94 6.52 12.09 4.07
C PHE A 94 5.87 12.77 2.87
N SER A 95 5.03 12.07 2.12
CA SER A 95 4.41 12.55 0.89
C SER A 95 3.11 13.32 1.14
N PRO A 96 2.89 14.49 0.51
CA PRO A 96 1.61 15.23 0.60
C PRO A 96 0.38 14.39 0.20
N SER A 97 0.55 13.37 -0.63
CA SER A 97 -0.55 12.47 -1.01
C SER A 97 -1.15 11.71 0.18
N ALA A 98 -0.38 11.50 1.27
CA ALA A 98 -0.83 10.79 2.45
C ALA A 98 -1.67 11.63 3.41
N GLU A 99 -1.73 12.95 3.27
CA GLU A 99 -2.47 13.84 4.20
C GLU A 99 -3.93 13.41 4.40
N ARG A 100 -4.63 13.06 3.32
CA ARG A 100 -6.04 12.65 3.40
C ARG A 100 -6.21 11.37 4.20
N LEU A 101 -5.37 10.37 3.95
CA LEU A 101 -5.38 9.12 4.70
C LEU A 101 -5.02 9.36 6.17
N ALA A 102 -3.95 10.12 6.43
CA ALA A 102 -3.43 10.37 7.77
C ALA A 102 -4.49 10.96 8.71
N ARG A 103 -5.36 11.85 8.19
CA ARG A 103 -6.46 12.45 8.96
C ARG A 103 -7.59 11.47 9.32
N THR A 104 -7.63 10.27 8.73
CA THR A 104 -8.63 9.24 9.02
C THR A 104 -8.15 8.19 10.00
N LEU A 105 -6.88 8.24 10.38
CA LEU A 105 -6.27 7.26 11.28
C LEU A 105 -6.65 7.53 12.76
N PRO A 106 -6.80 6.49 13.58
CA PRO A 106 -7.20 6.62 14.98
C PRO A 106 -6.01 7.02 15.87
N VAL A 107 -5.42 8.18 15.62
CA VAL A 107 -4.21 8.67 16.29
C VAL A 107 -4.44 10.03 16.95
N ASP A 108 -3.63 10.37 17.94
CA ASP A 108 -3.78 11.61 18.73
C ASP A 108 -3.10 12.80 18.05
N VAL A 109 -2.04 12.56 17.27
CA VAL A 109 -1.34 13.59 16.50
C VAL A 109 -0.91 13.08 15.15
N VAL A 110 -1.07 13.95 14.15
CA VAL A 110 -0.66 13.70 12.75
C VAL A 110 0.14 14.88 12.25
N ASP A 111 1.32 14.64 11.68
CA ASP A 111 2.08 15.66 10.95
C ASP A 111 3.03 15.01 9.94
N TYR A 112 3.78 15.81 9.20
CA TYR A 112 4.88 15.36 8.37
C TYR A 112 6.03 14.81 9.22
N LEU A 113 6.85 13.92 8.65
CA LEU A 113 8.12 13.57 9.25
C LEU A 113 9.08 14.77 9.17
N PRO A 114 9.80 15.12 10.26
CA PRO A 114 10.88 16.09 10.18
C PRO A 114 11.98 15.60 9.22
N LEU A 115 12.69 16.52 8.61
CA LEU A 115 13.86 16.15 7.81
C LEU A 115 14.89 15.49 8.72
N ASP A 116 15.63 14.51 8.19
CA ASP A 116 16.57 13.67 8.98
C ASP A 116 17.84 14.42 9.41
N ARG A 117 17.64 15.61 9.97
CA ARG A 117 18.68 16.52 10.47
C ARG A 117 18.82 16.42 11.99
N PRO A 118 20.03 16.42 12.54
CA PRO A 118 20.26 16.24 13.98
C PRO A 118 19.43 17.15 14.88
N ARG A 119 19.27 18.44 14.49
CA ARG A 119 18.50 19.41 15.28
C ARG A 119 17.00 19.15 15.22
N GLN A 120 16.44 18.88 14.03
CA GLN A 120 15.00 18.61 13.86
C GLN A 120 14.59 17.29 14.48
N VAL A 121 15.39 16.24 14.26
CA VAL A 121 15.18 14.91 14.84
C VAL A 121 15.17 14.98 16.36
N ARG A 122 16.16 15.65 16.96
CA ARG A 122 16.25 15.78 18.42
C ARG A 122 15.05 16.56 18.97
N ALA A 123 14.71 17.69 18.37
CA ALA A 123 13.57 18.50 18.81
C ALA A 123 12.22 17.74 18.72
N ALA A 124 12.02 16.93 17.67
CA ALA A 124 10.83 16.10 17.55
C ALA A 124 10.77 14.98 18.61
N LEU A 125 11.91 14.32 18.88
CA LEU A 125 12.01 13.31 19.94
C LEU A 125 11.79 13.90 21.33
N GLU A 126 12.36 15.08 21.60
CA GLU A 126 12.18 15.81 22.85
C GLU A 126 10.73 16.27 23.06
N ALA A 127 10.05 16.71 21.98
CA ALA A 127 8.65 17.08 22.03
C ALA A 127 7.75 15.86 22.30
N LEU A 128 7.84 14.82 21.47
CA LEU A 128 6.94 13.66 21.54
C LEU A 128 7.28 12.71 22.69
N ARG A 129 8.55 12.58 23.06
CA ARG A 129 9.06 11.60 24.06
C ARG A 129 8.42 10.22 23.86
N PRO A 130 8.61 9.59 22.68
CA PRO A 130 7.98 8.33 22.36
C PRO A 130 8.60 7.20 23.19
N ALA A 131 7.78 6.25 23.63
CA ALA A 131 8.23 5.00 24.20
C ALA A 131 8.72 4.05 23.10
N ALA A 132 8.07 4.09 21.92
CA ALA A 132 8.49 3.37 20.74
C ALA A 132 8.33 4.21 19.47
N LEU A 133 9.24 3.97 18.49
CA LEU A 133 9.19 4.49 17.13
C LEU A 133 9.11 3.32 16.16
N VAL A 134 8.06 3.30 15.34
CA VAL A 134 7.72 2.23 14.43
C VAL A 134 7.75 2.76 13.00
N PHE A 135 8.62 2.19 12.17
CA PHE A 135 8.67 2.49 10.74
C PHE A 135 7.84 1.48 9.95
N SER A 136 7.22 1.92 8.87
CA SER A 136 6.50 1.04 7.95
C SER A 136 7.33 0.77 6.69
N LYS A 137 7.35 -0.49 6.25
CA LYS A 137 8.00 -1.00 5.05
C LYS A 137 9.53 -0.92 5.12
N LEU A 138 10.18 0.04 4.48
CA LEU A 138 11.65 0.20 4.49
C LEU A 138 12.08 1.63 4.79
N ASP A 139 11.18 2.47 5.24
CA ASP A 139 11.46 3.90 5.38
C ASP A 139 12.13 4.23 6.71
N VAL A 140 13.27 3.57 6.95
CA VAL A 140 14.13 3.74 8.13
C VAL A 140 15.10 4.90 7.88
N TRP A 141 15.00 5.95 8.70
CA TRP A 141 15.79 7.18 8.59
C TRP A 141 16.98 7.13 9.57
N PRO A 142 18.24 7.11 9.08
CA PRO A 142 19.42 6.84 9.92
C PRO A 142 19.62 7.80 11.10
N GLU A 143 19.45 9.12 10.92
CA GLU A 143 19.62 10.07 12.02
C GLU A 143 18.53 9.90 13.07
N LEU A 144 17.27 9.81 12.63
CA LEU A 144 16.12 9.62 13.52
C LEU A 144 16.22 8.31 14.30
N THR A 145 16.55 7.22 13.61
CA THR A 145 16.66 5.89 14.22
C THR A 145 17.77 5.85 15.27
N LEU A 146 18.97 6.33 14.93
CA LEU A 146 20.12 6.26 15.82
C LEU A 146 20.01 7.26 16.98
N GLU A 147 19.38 8.42 16.78
CA GLU A 147 19.12 9.37 17.86
C GLU A 147 18.05 8.82 18.82
N ALA A 148 16.96 8.25 18.29
CA ALA A 148 15.92 7.59 19.08
C ALA A 148 16.52 6.45 19.94
N ALA A 149 17.36 5.59 19.35
CA ALA A 149 18.06 4.54 20.06
C ALA A 149 18.95 5.07 21.20
N ARG A 150 19.65 6.20 20.99
CA ARG A 150 20.47 6.84 22.04
C ARG A 150 19.64 7.38 23.19
N GLN A 151 18.42 7.83 22.92
CA GLN A 151 17.47 8.29 23.94
C GLN A 151 16.69 7.15 24.62
N GLY A 152 16.98 5.90 24.25
CA GLY A 152 16.32 4.74 24.85
C GLY A 152 14.96 4.39 24.26
N VAL A 153 14.55 5.07 23.18
CA VAL A 153 13.29 4.76 22.46
C VAL A 153 13.39 3.37 21.84
N ARG A 154 12.34 2.56 21.98
CA ARG A 154 12.27 1.25 21.33
C ARG A 154 11.97 1.41 19.84
N LEU A 155 12.57 0.56 19.01
CA LEU A 155 12.54 0.70 17.57
C LEU A 155 11.97 -0.54 16.89
N ALA A 156 10.96 -0.34 16.03
CA ALA A 156 10.47 -1.42 15.18
C ALA A 156 10.36 -1.01 13.72
N LEU A 157 10.33 -2.03 12.88
CA LEU A 157 9.96 -1.96 11.47
C LEU A 157 8.83 -2.94 11.21
N ILE A 158 7.73 -2.48 10.62
CA ILE A 158 6.55 -3.31 10.34
C ILE A 158 6.29 -3.41 8.84
N SER A 159 5.59 -4.49 8.42
CA SER A 159 5.29 -4.76 7.02
C SER A 159 6.53 -4.68 6.12
N ALA A 160 7.68 -5.09 6.66
CA ALA A 160 8.97 -4.93 6.01
C ALA A 160 9.08 -5.81 4.76
N THR A 161 9.40 -5.19 3.63
CA THR A 161 9.60 -5.88 2.36
C THR A 161 10.74 -5.25 1.57
N VAL A 162 11.61 -6.09 1.02
CA VAL A 162 12.80 -5.67 0.28
C VAL A 162 12.75 -6.29 -1.11
N ALA A 163 12.48 -5.48 -2.14
CA ALA A 163 12.53 -5.96 -3.53
C ALA A 163 13.94 -6.45 -3.87
N LEU A 164 14.04 -7.50 -4.70
CA LEU A 164 15.31 -8.11 -5.11
C LEU A 164 16.31 -7.08 -5.68
N HIS A 165 15.81 -6.13 -6.46
CA HIS A 165 16.62 -5.08 -7.10
C HIS A 165 16.57 -3.74 -6.36
N SER A 166 16.24 -3.74 -5.04
CA SER A 166 16.17 -2.52 -4.25
C SER A 166 17.52 -1.78 -4.27
N SER A 167 17.49 -0.47 -4.50
CA SER A 167 18.67 0.39 -4.39
C SER A 167 19.27 0.40 -2.98
N ARG A 168 18.47 0.08 -1.96
CA ARG A 168 18.94 -0.03 -0.56
C ARG A 168 19.92 -1.18 -0.35
N LEU A 169 19.89 -2.22 -1.20
CA LEU A 169 20.85 -3.34 -1.16
C LEU A 169 22.20 -2.97 -1.81
N ARG A 170 22.30 -1.82 -2.48
CA ARG A 170 23.49 -1.38 -3.20
C ARG A 170 24.30 -0.36 -2.39
N TRP A 171 25.59 -0.28 -2.67
CA TRP A 171 26.45 0.80 -2.18
C TRP A 171 26.03 2.14 -2.83
N PRO A 172 26.02 3.29 -2.14
CA PRO A 172 26.37 3.51 -0.72
C PRO A 172 25.18 3.34 0.25
N ALA A 173 23.92 3.22 -0.25
CA ALA A 173 22.72 3.20 0.57
C ALA A 173 22.73 2.09 1.62
N ARG A 174 23.22 0.90 1.27
CA ARG A 174 23.38 -0.22 2.19
C ARG A 174 24.25 0.14 3.40
N GLN A 175 25.38 0.80 3.19
CA GLN A 175 26.29 1.18 4.29
C GLN A 175 25.69 2.27 5.16
N TRP A 176 25.02 3.25 4.57
CA TRP A 176 24.40 4.33 5.33
C TRP A 176 23.26 3.86 6.22
N GLY A 177 22.48 2.89 5.75
CA GLY A 177 21.36 2.30 6.49
C GLY A 177 21.76 1.24 7.51
N HIS A 178 22.91 0.58 7.35
CA HIS A 178 23.31 -0.60 8.11
C HIS A 178 23.18 -0.43 9.63
N ALA A 179 23.72 0.65 10.18
CA ALA A 179 23.66 0.91 11.62
C ALA A 179 22.23 1.15 12.11
N ALA A 180 21.38 1.78 11.28
CA ALA A 180 19.98 2.02 11.62
C ALA A 180 19.18 0.73 11.63
N TYR A 181 19.33 -0.14 10.60
CA TYR A 181 18.67 -1.46 10.59
C TYR A 181 19.15 -2.34 11.75
N ARG A 182 20.45 -2.30 12.10
CA ARG A 182 20.98 -3.03 13.24
C ARG A 182 20.43 -2.55 14.59
N ALA A 183 20.05 -1.28 14.70
CA ALA A 183 19.52 -0.68 15.92
C ALA A 183 18.04 -1.02 16.16
N LEU A 184 17.31 -1.61 15.20
CA LEU A 184 15.93 -2.01 15.38
C LEU A 184 15.82 -3.14 16.41
N ASP A 185 14.94 -2.96 17.38
CA ASP A 185 14.66 -3.96 18.43
C ASP A 185 13.80 -5.12 17.90
N ARG A 186 12.82 -4.81 17.01
CA ARG A 186 11.91 -5.79 16.39
C ARG A 186 11.62 -5.44 14.93
N ILE A 187 11.47 -6.47 14.10
CA ILE A 187 11.17 -6.32 12.68
C ILE A 187 10.12 -7.35 12.27
N GLY A 188 8.94 -6.89 11.87
CA GLY A 188 7.90 -7.72 11.26
C GLY A 188 8.01 -7.71 9.75
N THR A 189 8.37 -8.84 9.14
CA THR A 189 8.50 -8.99 7.68
C THR A 189 7.26 -9.62 7.06
N ILE A 190 7.06 -9.40 5.76
CA ILE A 190 5.96 -10.03 5.05
C ILE A 190 6.31 -11.45 4.57
N SER A 191 7.58 -11.81 4.49
CA SER A 191 8.05 -13.14 4.06
C SER A 191 9.45 -13.48 4.57
N GLU A 192 9.80 -14.76 4.48
CA GLU A 192 11.14 -15.28 4.77
C GLU A 192 12.20 -14.70 3.81
N GLU A 193 11.86 -14.47 2.54
CA GLU A 193 12.78 -13.84 1.58
C GLU A 193 13.09 -12.41 1.98
N ASP A 194 12.11 -11.68 2.49
CA ASP A 194 12.30 -10.33 2.98
C ASP A 194 13.14 -10.32 4.26
N ALA A 195 12.96 -11.30 5.16
CA ALA A 195 13.78 -11.49 6.34
C ALA A 195 15.27 -11.63 5.97
N ARG A 196 15.60 -12.54 5.05
CA ARG A 196 16.98 -12.75 4.56
C ARG A 196 17.58 -11.49 3.95
N ARG A 197 16.78 -10.72 3.19
CA ARG A 197 17.25 -9.46 2.57
C ARG A 197 17.45 -8.35 3.59
N LEU A 198 16.68 -8.33 4.68
CA LEU A 198 16.87 -7.38 5.79
C LEU A 198 18.16 -7.66 6.58
N GLU A 199 18.53 -8.91 6.75
CA GLU A 199 19.83 -9.26 7.31
C GLU A 199 20.99 -8.69 6.47
N LEU A 200 20.87 -8.71 5.14
CA LEU A 200 21.83 -8.07 4.24
C LEU A 200 21.92 -6.55 4.44
N LEU A 201 20.83 -5.91 4.90
CA LEU A 201 20.80 -4.49 5.24
C LEU A 201 21.39 -4.18 6.63
N GLY A 202 21.67 -5.22 7.43
CA GLY A 202 22.27 -5.08 8.76
C GLY A 202 21.31 -5.40 9.92
N ALA A 203 20.08 -5.80 9.64
CA ALA A 203 19.15 -6.24 10.68
C ALA A 203 19.68 -7.50 11.38
N ARG A 204 19.41 -7.62 12.67
CA ARG A 204 19.76 -8.82 13.44
C ARG A 204 18.72 -9.89 13.20
N ALA A 205 19.16 -11.15 12.98
CA ALA A 205 18.26 -12.26 12.74
C ALA A 205 17.30 -12.51 13.92
N ASP A 206 17.77 -12.33 15.17
CA ASP A 206 16.98 -12.49 16.40
C ASP A 206 15.90 -11.40 16.59
N ALA A 207 16.00 -10.29 15.87
CA ALA A 207 15.01 -9.22 15.87
C ALA A 207 13.93 -9.39 14.80
N ILE A 208 14.09 -10.35 13.87
CA ILE A 208 13.20 -10.52 12.72
C ILE A 208 12.15 -11.61 12.99
N GLU A 209 10.89 -11.29 12.69
CA GLU A 209 9.77 -12.22 12.73
C GLU A 209 8.92 -12.06 11.45
N VAL A 210 8.41 -13.16 10.89
CA VAL A 210 7.49 -13.09 9.75
C VAL A 210 6.07 -12.88 10.26
N THR A 211 5.64 -11.62 10.27
CA THR A 211 4.27 -11.24 10.70
C THR A 211 3.26 -11.29 9.56
N GLY A 212 3.71 -11.29 8.30
CA GLY A 212 2.85 -11.27 7.12
C GLY A 212 2.53 -9.86 6.64
N ASP A 213 1.62 -9.78 5.67
CA ASP A 213 1.25 -8.53 5.01
C ASP A 213 -0.14 -8.05 5.46
N THR A 214 -0.19 -6.94 6.15
CA THR A 214 -1.42 -6.34 6.70
C THR A 214 -2.42 -5.90 5.63
N ARG A 215 -2.04 -5.88 4.35
CA ARG A 215 -2.97 -5.62 3.23
C ARG A 215 -4.04 -6.71 3.11
N TYR A 216 -3.71 -7.96 3.49
CA TYR A 216 -4.68 -9.06 3.49
C TYR A 216 -5.80 -8.82 4.50
N ASP A 217 -5.47 -8.31 5.69
CA ASP A 217 -6.44 -7.94 6.70
C ASP A 217 -7.31 -6.76 6.22
N SER A 218 -6.67 -5.73 5.64
CA SER A 218 -7.37 -4.54 5.13
C SER A 218 -8.39 -4.89 4.04
N VAL A 219 -8.04 -5.75 3.07
CA VAL A 219 -8.98 -6.12 2.00
C VAL A 219 -10.09 -7.04 2.51
N ALA A 220 -9.78 -7.93 3.46
CA ALA A 220 -10.77 -8.82 4.08
C ALA A 220 -11.79 -8.01 4.90
N GLU A 221 -11.32 -7.13 5.75
CA GLU A 221 -12.16 -6.24 6.57
C GLU A 221 -13.06 -5.35 5.69
N ARG A 222 -12.48 -4.77 4.62
CA ARG A 222 -13.26 -3.98 3.67
C ARG A 222 -14.37 -4.81 3.02
N ALA A 223 -14.07 -6.05 2.63
CA ALA A 223 -15.06 -6.94 2.02
C ALA A 223 -16.18 -7.34 3.01
N GLU A 224 -15.85 -7.55 4.28
CA GLU A 224 -16.79 -7.83 5.36
C GLU A 224 -17.71 -6.63 5.66
N ARG A 225 -17.15 -5.41 5.58
CA ARG A 225 -17.88 -4.14 5.81
C ARG A 225 -18.61 -3.61 4.57
N LEU A 226 -18.61 -4.34 3.46
CA LEU A 226 -19.28 -3.90 2.23
C LEU A 226 -20.78 -3.69 2.47
N ASP A 227 -21.20 -2.44 2.39
CA ASP A 227 -22.62 -2.08 2.40
C ASP A 227 -23.17 -2.14 0.97
N ARG A 228 -23.91 -3.20 0.68
CA ARG A 228 -24.51 -3.45 -0.64
C ARG A 228 -25.68 -2.50 -0.95
N ALA A 229 -26.22 -1.82 0.04
CA ALA A 229 -27.27 -0.81 -0.14
C ALA A 229 -26.71 0.58 -0.45
N ARG A 230 -25.40 0.78 -0.25
CA ARG A 230 -24.75 2.07 -0.46
C ARG A 230 -24.50 2.37 -1.94
N GLU A 231 -24.73 3.61 -2.34
CA GLU A 231 -24.36 4.13 -3.64
C GLU A 231 -22.83 4.27 -3.82
N PRO A 232 -22.26 4.01 -4.98
CA PRO A 232 -22.94 3.63 -6.27
C PRO A 232 -23.13 2.11 -6.45
N PHE A 233 -22.76 1.28 -5.48
CA PHE A 233 -22.84 -0.17 -5.58
C PHE A 233 -24.28 -0.64 -5.83
N ALA A 234 -25.24 -0.19 -5.02
CA ALA A 234 -26.64 -0.59 -5.12
C ALA A 234 -27.22 -0.33 -6.49
N ARG A 235 -26.98 0.86 -7.04
CA ARG A 235 -27.43 1.25 -8.38
C ARG A 235 -26.85 0.36 -9.47
N LEU A 236 -25.54 0.12 -9.43
CA LEU A 236 -24.88 -0.72 -10.43
C LEU A 236 -25.34 -2.17 -10.34
N ALA A 237 -25.55 -2.68 -9.13
CA ALA A 237 -26.11 -4.02 -8.89
C ALA A 237 -27.54 -4.15 -9.44
N ALA A 238 -28.39 -3.15 -9.21
CA ALA A 238 -29.78 -3.14 -9.65
C ALA A 238 -29.93 -3.14 -11.19
N THR A 239 -28.91 -2.64 -11.91
CA THR A 239 -28.93 -2.62 -13.39
C THR A 239 -28.41 -3.93 -14.03
N ALA A 240 -27.89 -4.88 -13.24
CA ALA A 240 -27.44 -6.18 -13.71
C ALA A 240 -28.65 -7.14 -13.83
N GLY A 241 -28.90 -7.65 -15.02
CA GLY A 241 -29.84 -8.75 -15.22
C GLY A 241 -29.30 -10.06 -14.60
N LYS A 242 -30.18 -11.04 -14.43
CA LYS A 242 -29.85 -12.34 -13.81
C LYS A 242 -28.71 -13.08 -14.53
N ASP A 243 -28.62 -12.93 -15.85
CA ASP A 243 -27.63 -13.61 -16.69
C ASP A 243 -26.53 -12.70 -17.17
N THR A 244 -26.40 -11.50 -16.56
CA THR A 244 -25.34 -10.54 -16.92
C THR A 244 -23.96 -11.09 -16.55
N PHE A 245 -23.05 -11.15 -17.54
CA PHE A 245 -21.66 -11.49 -17.32
C PHE A 245 -20.85 -10.20 -17.09
N THR A 246 -20.61 -9.86 -15.84
CA THR A 246 -19.95 -8.61 -15.46
C THR A 246 -18.44 -8.80 -15.35
N ILE A 247 -17.70 -8.00 -16.09
CA ILE A 247 -16.23 -7.86 -16.01
C ILE A 247 -15.95 -6.53 -15.33
N VAL A 248 -15.18 -6.55 -14.23
CA VAL A 248 -14.70 -5.33 -13.57
C VAL A 248 -13.23 -5.15 -13.89
N ALA A 249 -12.91 -4.14 -14.70
CA ALA A 249 -11.55 -3.77 -15.06
C ALA A 249 -11.14 -2.55 -14.24
N GLY A 250 -10.25 -2.75 -13.27
CA GLY A 250 -9.88 -1.72 -12.30
C GLY A 250 -8.48 -1.20 -12.44
N SER A 251 -8.30 0.09 -12.13
CA SER A 251 -7.04 0.83 -12.17
C SER A 251 -6.35 0.75 -13.53
N THR A 252 -7.13 0.85 -14.61
CA THR A 252 -6.63 0.72 -15.96
C THR A 252 -5.85 1.97 -16.43
N TRP A 253 -4.88 1.75 -17.27
CA TRP A 253 -4.15 2.75 -18.01
C TRP A 253 -4.54 2.70 -19.50
N PRO A 254 -4.28 3.74 -20.30
CA PRO A 254 -4.57 3.70 -21.74
C PRO A 254 -3.96 2.50 -22.47
N SER A 255 -2.82 1.98 -22.00
CA SER A 255 -2.19 0.77 -22.53
C SER A 255 -2.95 -0.52 -22.21
N ASP A 256 -3.59 -0.60 -21.03
CA ASP A 256 -4.47 -1.72 -20.67
C ASP A 256 -5.77 -1.65 -21.48
N GLU A 257 -6.34 -0.45 -21.63
CA GLU A 257 -7.58 -0.19 -22.36
C GLU A 257 -7.45 -0.47 -23.87
N ALA A 258 -6.24 -0.31 -24.40
CA ALA A 258 -5.92 -0.67 -25.78
C ALA A 258 -6.07 -2.17 -26.06
N VAL A 259 -5.98 -3.02 -25.03
CA VAL A 259 -6.23 -4.47 -25.09
C VAL A 259 -7.66 -4.81 -24.68
N LEU A 260 -8.16 -4.19 -23.61
CA LEU A 260 -9.46 -4.46 -23.02
C LEU A 260 -10.64 -4.15 -23.97
N LEU A 261 -10.67 -2.92 -24.53
CA LEU A 261 -11.83 -2.49 -25.32
C LEU A 261 -12.03 -3.28 -26.62
N PRO A 262 -10.98 -3.58 -27.42
CA PRO A 262 -11.14 -4.47 -28.58
C PRO A 262 -11.56 -5.90 -28.19
N ALA A 263 -10.98 -6.46 -27.12
CA ALA A 263 -11.37 -7.79 -26.65
C ALA A 263 -12.83 -7.81 -26.16
N PHE A 264 -13.30 -6.74 -25.54
CA PHE A 264 -14.69 -6.61 -25.11
C PHE A 264 -15.64 -6.44 -26.28
N ALA A 265 -15.24 -5.73 -27.34
CA ALA A 265 -16.04 -5.63 -28.56
C ALA A 265 -16.25 -7.01 -29.21
N ASP A 266 -15.19 -7.84 -29.26
CA ASP A 266 -15.28 -9.21 -29.76
C ASP A 266 -16.19 -10.07 -28.86
N LEU A 267 -16.08 -9.91 -27.52
CA LEU A 267 -16.92 -10.64 -26.59
C LEU A 267 -18.40 -10.27 -26.72
N LEU A 268 -18.71 -9.00 -26.87
CA LEU A 268 -20.10 -8.52 -26.91
C LEU A 268 -20.88 -9.07 -28.10
N VAL A 269 -20.20 -9.43 -29.19
CA VAL A 269 -20.80 -10.12 -30.35
C VAL A 269 -21.30 -11.52 -29.97
N GLN A 270 -20.56 -12.24 -29.13
CA GLN A 270 -20.89 -13.64 -28.75
C GLN A 270 -21.68 -13.71 -27.45
N VAL A 271 -21.54 -12.72 -26.58
CA VAL A 271 -22.18 -12.64 -25.27
C VAL A 271 -22.85 -11.26 -25.13
N PRO A 272 -24.02 -11.04 -25.77
CA PRO A 272 -24.71 -9.74 -25.79
C PRO A 272 -25.06 -9.19 -24.39
N GLN A 273 -25.18 -10.07 -23.40
CA GLN A 273 -25.43 -9.71 -21.99
C GLN A 273 -24.14 -9.44 -21.20
N ALA A 274 -22.97 -9.40 -21.85
CA ALA A 274 -21.73 -9.02 -21.20
C ALA A 274 -21.74 -7.54 -20.82
N ARG A 275 -21.15 -7.23 -19.68
CA ARG A 275 -20.99 -5.87 -19.15
C ARG A 275 -19.55 -5.65 -18.73
N LEU A 276 -18.98 -4.51 -19.13
CA LEU A 276 -17.68 -4.03 -18.69
C LEU A 276 -17.86 -2.82 -17.78
N VAL A 277 -17.41 -2.95 -16.53
CA VAL A 277 -17.24 -1.85 -15.59
C VAL A 277 -15.76 -1.46 -15.61
N LEU A 278 -15.45 -0.35 -16.26
CA LEU A 278 -14.09 0.12 -16.50
C LEU A 278 -13.77 1.27 -15.54
N ALA A 279 -12.81 1.07 -14.64
CA ALA A 279 -12.37 2.06 -13.68
C ALA A 279 -10.92 2.48 -14.00
N PRO A 280 -10.71 3.60 -14.71
CA PRO A 280 -9.38 4.09 -15.02
C PRO A 280 -8.65 4.52 -13.74
N HIS A 281 -7.29 4.38 -13.75
CA HIS A 281 -6.45 4.76 -12.62
C HIS A 281 -6.61 6.23 -12.25
N GLU A 282 -6.69 7.09 -13.27
CA GLU A 282 -6.94 8.52 -13.13
C GLU A 282 -8.16 8.90 -13.98
N PRO A 283 -9.38 9.00 -13.42
CA PRO A 283 -10.59 9.33 -14.16
C PRO A 283 -10.70 10.85 -14.42
N ASN A 284 -9.65 11.45 -15.02
CA ASN A 284 -9.67 12.84 -15.44
C ASN A 284 -10.45 13.00 -16.77
N PRO A 285 -10.91 14.24 -17.10
CA PRO A 285 -11.71 14.49 -18.29
C PRO A 285 -11.10 13.98 -19.61
N ASP A 286 -9.78 14.15 -19.78
CA ASP A 286 -9.07 13.77 -21.00
C ASP A 286 -9.01 12.24 -21.14
N HIS A 287 -8.75 11.53 -20.06
CA HIS A 287 -8.74 10.06 -20.05
C HIS A 287 -10.13 9.50 -20.34
N LEU A 288 -11.18 10.06 -19.70
CA LEU A 288 -12.57 9.65 -19.96
C LEU A 288 -13.00 9.92 -21.40
N ALA A 289 -12.58 11.03 -22.00
CA ALA A 289 -12.82 11.35 -23.40
C ALA A 289 -12.10 10.36 -24.34
N GLY A 290 -10.85 9.99 -24.03
CA GLY A 290 -10.08 9.00 -24.77
C GLY A 290 -10.73 7.63 -24.80
N ILE A 291 -11.28 7.17 -23.66
CA ILE A 291 -12.05 5.91 -23.58
C ILE A 291 -13.29 5.97 -24.48
N ALA A 292 -14.05 7.07 -24.42
CA ALA A 292 -15.25 7.25 -25.23
C ALA A 292 -14.93 7.26 -26.72
N GLN A 293 -13.87 7.95 -27.14
CA GLN A 293 -13.40 8.00 -28.52
C GLN A 293 -12.99 6.61 -29.02
N ARG A 294 -12.22 5.87 -28.24
CA ARG A 294 -11.78 4.51 -28.62
C ARG A 294 -12.96 3.54 -28.70
N ALA A 295 -13.93 3.65 -27.82
CA ALA A 295 -15.15 2.85 -27.90
C ALA A 295 -15.93 3.11 -29.19
N LEU A 296 -16.03 4.38 -29.62
CA LEU A 296 -16.65 4.76 -30.88
C LEU A 296 -15.90 4.16 -32.11
N GLU A 297 -14.57 4.24 -32.12
CA GLU A 297 -13.75 3.65 -33.19
C GLU A 297 -13.94 2.15 -33.31
N LEU A 298 -14.17 1.45 -32.21
CA LEU A 298 -14.45 0.01 -32.13
C LEU A 298 -15.92 -0.34 -32.35
N LYS A 299 -16.78 0.63 -32.66
CA LYS A 299 -18.24 0.45 -32.81
C LYS A 299 -18.91 -0.16 -31.57
N LEU A 300 -18.32 0.03 -30.40
CA LEU A 300 -18.97 -0.29 -29.14
C LEU A 300 -20.12 0.68 -28.86
N PRO A 301 -21.19 0.24 -28.17
CA PRO A 301 -22.16 1.17 -27.63
C PRO A 301 -21.50 2.26 -26.80
N ARG A 302 -22.01 3.47 -26.88
CA ARG A 302 -21.43 4.64 -26.17
C ARG A 302 -21.27 4.32 -24.67
N PRO A 303 -20.06 4.43 -24.11
CA PRO A 303 -19.83 4.23 -22.69
C PRO A 303 -20.63 5.24 -21.85
N VAL A 304 -21.20 4.76 -20.74
CA VAL A 304 -21.96 5.59 -19.80
C VAL A 304 -21.10 5.80 -18.53
N ARG A 305 -21.02 7.02 -18.05
CA ARG A 305 -20.36 7.30 -16.78
C ARG A 305 -21.16 6.72 -15.62
N LEU A 306 -20.48 6.20 -14.60
CA LEU A 306 -21.13 5.69 -13.39
C LEU A 306 -22.04 6.73 -12.74
N SER A 307 -21.63 8.02 -12.75
CA SER A 307 -22.46 9.14 -12.27
C SER A 307 -23.74 9.40 -13.08
N GLN A 308 -23.83 8.86 -14.29
CA GLN A 308 -24.94 9.05 -15.24
C GLN A 308 -25.69 7.74 -15.55
N LEU A 309 -25.44 6.69 -14.78
CA LEU A 309 -25.97 5.34 -15.05
C LEU A 309 -27.51 5.29 -15.08
N GLU A 310 -28.18 6.18 -14.36
CA GLU A 310 -29.66 6.29 -14.35
C GLU A 310 -30.25 6.59 -15.73
N HIS A 311 -29.52 7.26 -16.61
CA HIS A 311 -29.97 7.63 -17.96
C HIS A 311 -29.82 6.46 -18.97
N ALA A 312 -28.97 5.46 -18.66
CA ALA A 312 -28.77 4.30 -19.52
C ALA A 312 -28.40 3.05 -18.69
N PRO A 313 -29.33 2.53 -17.90
CA PRO A 313 -29.06 1.44 -16.95
C PRO A 313 -28.62 0.12 -17.61
N ALA A 314 -28.95 -0.09 -18.86
CA ALA A 314 -28.60 -1.28 -19.64
C ALA A 314 -27.29 -1.12 -20.44
N ALA A 315 -26.53 -0.04 -20.24
CA ALA A 315 -25.30 0.19 -20.98
C ALA A 315 -24.30 -0.97 -20.76
N PRO A 316 -23.73 -1.56 -21.84
CA PRO A 316 -22.78 -2.66 -21.71
C PRO A 316 -21.39 -2.18 -21.26
N VAL A 317 -21.06 -0.90 -21.43
CA VAL A 317 -19.79 -0.29 -20.97
C VAL A 317 -20.10 0.84 -20.00
N ILE A 318 -19.68 0.66 -18.78
CA ILE A 318 -19.82 1.65 -17.69
C ILE A 318 -18.43 2.12 -17.27
N VAL A 319 -18.18 3.42 -17.35
CA VAL A 319 -16.91 4.02 -16.96
C VAL A 319 -17.03 4.67 -15.60
N VAL A 320 -16.17 4.27 -14.67
CA VAL A 320 -16.14 4.79 -13.31
C VAL A 320 -15.40 6.13 -13.31
N ASP A 321 -16.16 7.21 -13.15
CA ASP A 321 -15.70 8.60 -13.25
C ASP A 321 -15.35 9.22 -11.88
N ARG A 322 -15.08 8.38 -10.88
CA ARG A 322 -14.68 8.81 -9.52
C ARG A 322 -13.73 7.81 -8.88
N VAL A 323 -12.93 8.28 -7.93
CA VAL A 323 -12.01 7.44 -7.14
C VAL A 323 -12.67 6.94 -5.86
N GLY A 324 -12.11 5.88 -5.27
CA GLY A 324 -12.48 5.38 -3.93
C GLY A 324 -13.64 4.37 -3.89
N VAL A 325 -14.22 4.00 -5.05
CA VAL A 325 -15.35 3.04 -5.15
C VAL A 325 -14.97 1.69 -5.74
N LEU A 326 -13.85 1.60 -6.45
CA LEU A 326 -13.46 0.42 -7.23
C LEU A 326 -13.41 -0.87 -6.41
N ALA A 327 -12.79 -0.83 -5.23
CA ALA A 327 -12.63 -2.02 -4.41
C ALA A 327 -13.97 -2.70 -4.09
N ASP A 328 -15.02 -1.90 -3.84
CA ASP A 328 -16.36 -2.41 -3.58
C ASP A 328 -17.01 -2.96 -4.87
N LEU A 329 -16.76 -2.31 -6.02
CA LEU A 329 -17.32 -2.72 -7.30
C LEU A 329 -16.81 -4.09 -7.77
N TYR A 330 -15.65 -4.54 -7.33
CA TYR A 330 -15.17 -5.89 -7.63
C TYR A 330 -16.13 -7.00 -7.13
N ALA A 331 -16.93 -6.72 -6.09
CA ALA A 331 -17.95 -7.65 -5.60
C ALA A 331 -19.07 -7.94 -6.61
N LEU A 332 -19.21 -7.12 -7.65
CA LEU A 332 -20.17 -7.32 -8.75
C LEU A 332 -19.58 -8.13 -9.92
N GLY A 333 -18.26 -8.31 -9.95
CA GLY A 333 -17.54 -8.94 -11.04
C GLY A 333 -17.67 -10.46 -11.05
N ASN A 334 -18.09 -11.04 -12.17
CA ASN A 334 -17.86 -12.44 -12.44
C ASN A 334 -16.38 -12.73 -12.69
N VAL A 335 -15.66 -11.74 -13.23
CA VAL A 335 -14.23 -11.75 -13.55
C VAL A 335 -13.67 -10.36 -13.28
N ALA A 336 -12.43 -10.28 -12.85
CA ALA A 336 -11.73 -9.03 -12.69
C ALA A 336 -10.51 -8.94 -13.62
N PHE A 337 -10.29 -7.76 -14.18
CA PHE A 337 -9.01 -7.39 -14.79
C PHE A 337 -8.34 -6.32 -13.92
N VAL A 338 -7.06 -6.50 -13.58
CA VAL A 338 -6.29 -5.53 -12.80
C VAL A 338 -5.28 -4.84 -13.71
N GLY A 339 -5.42 -3.53 -13.82
CA GLY A 339 -4.60 -2.69 -14.68
C GLY A 339 -3.17 -2.48 -14.18
N GLY A 340 -2.35 -1.93 -15.05
CA GLY A 340 -0.93 -1.66 -14.84
C GLY A 340 0.00 -2.73 -15.40
N GLY A 341 -0.53 -3.89 -15.77
CA GLY A 341 0.25 -4.98 -16.36
C GLY A 341 0.77 -4.67 -17.78
N TYR A 342 0.16 -3.73 -18.48
CA TYR A 342 0.65 -3.18 -19.77
C TYR A 342 1.34 -1.82 -19.60
N HIS A 343 1.41 -1.27 -18.39
CA HIS A 343 1.99 0.02 -18.11
C HIS A 343 3.30 -0.10 -17.29
N ARG A 344 4.18 0.91 -17.40
CA ARG A 344 5.47 0.93 -16.69
C ARG A 344 5.33 1.16 -15.18
N ALA A 345 4.23 1.73 -14.72
CA ALA A 345 3.98 1.98 -13.30
C ALA A 345 3.83 0.68 -12.49
N GLY A 346 3.56 -0.44 -13.17
CA GLY A 346 3.39 -1.74 -12.54
C GLY A 346 1.94 -2.05 -12.16
N LEU A 347 1.72 -3.28 -11.74
CA LEU A 347 0.41 -3.85 -11.44
C LEU A 347 -0.18 -3.27 -10.15
N HIS A 348 -1.48 -3.00 -10.18
CA HIS A 348 -2.25 -2.60 -9.00
C HIS A 348 -2.64 -3.79 -8.11
N SER A 349 -3.41 -3.55 -7.03
CA SER A 349 -3.79 -4.57 -6.05
C SER A 349 -4.67 -5.65 -6.68
N VAL A 350 -4.18 -6.88 -6.68
CA VAL A 350 -4.92 -8.08 -7.11
C VAL A 350 -5.71 -8.74 -5.97
N LEU A 351 -5.47 -8.33 -4.72
CA LEU A 351 -6.15 -8.85 -3.54
C LEU A 351 -7.59 -8.34 -3.44
N GLU A 352 -7.84 -7.11 -3.92
CA GLU A 352 -9.18 -6.52 -3.88
C GLU A 352 -10.23 -7.33 -4.66
N PRO A 353 -10.01 -7.76 -5.91
CA PRO A 353 -10.95 -8.67 -6.58
C PRO A 353 -10.91 -10.09 -6.01
N ALA A 354 -9.74 -10.58 -5.59
CA ALA A 354 -9.58 -11.94 -5.09
C ALA A 354 -10.42 -12.21 -3.83
N VAL A 355 -10.53 -11.23 -2.92
CA VAL A 355 -11.32 -11.37 -1.67
C VAL A 355 -12.81 -11.62 -1.98
N PHE A 356 -13.34 -11.05 -3.05
CA PHE A 356 -14.71 -11.30 -3.49
C PHE A 356 -14.88 -12.58 -4.32
N GLY A 357 -13.78 -13.25 -4.65
CA GLY A 357 -13.77 -14.47 -5.45
C GLY A 357 -14.03 -14.22 -6.93
N ALA A 358 -13.69 -13.04 -7.42
CA ALA A 358 -13.56 -12.79 -8.85
C ALA A 358 -12.19 -13.31 -9.31
N PRO A 359 -12.11 -14.29 -10.23
CA PRO A 359 -10.84 -14.70 -10.80
C PRO A 359 -10.19 -13.53 -11.52
N VAL A 360 -8.86 -13.42 -11.38
CA VAL A 360 -8.13 -12.22 -11.77
C VAL A 360 -7.40 -12.43 -13.10
N ILE A 361 -7.47 -11.43 -13.97
CA ILE A 361 -6.64 -11.35 -15.18
C ILE A 361 -5.66 -10.18 -15.02
N VAL A 362 -4.41 -10.38 -15.38
CA VAL A 362 -3.36 -9.37 -15.36
C VAL A 362 -2.61 -9.34 -16.69
N GLY A 363 -2.01 -8.20 -17.03
CA GLY A 363 -1.13 -8.08 -18.19
C GLY A 363 0.25 -8.73 -17.96
N PRO A 364 1.18 -8.64 -18.95
CA PRO A 364 2.45 -9.37 -18.94
C PRO A 364 3.45 -8.94 -17.87
N ARG A 365 3.30 -7.72 -17.30
CA ARG A 365 4.24 -7.18 -16.29
C ARG A 365 3.72 -7.36 -14.88
N TRP A 366 3.67 -8.58 -14.40
CA TRP A 366 3.14 -8.94 -13.09
C TRP A 366 4.22 -9.38 -12.08
N GLU A 367 5.44 -9.68 -12.52
CA GLU A 367 6.50 -10.29 -11.71
C GLU A 367 6.91 -9.43 -10.49
N ASN A 368 6.67 -8.12 -10.57
CA ASN A 368 6.91 -7.21 -9.44
C ASN A 368 5.83 -7.29 -8.35
N SER A 369 4.74 -8.03 -8.58
CA SER A 369 3.67 -8.26 -7.63
C SER A 369 3.74 -9.68 -7.07
N ARG A 370 4.22 -9.80 -5.83
CA ARG A 370 4.22 -11.08 -5.10
C ARG A 370 2.83 -11.70 -5.05
N ASP A 371 1.80 -10.87 -4.80
CA ASP A 371 0.42 -11.33 -4.67
C ASP A 371 -0.11 -11.88 -6.00
N ALA A 372 0.24 -11.25 -7.14
CA ALA A 372 -0.08 -11.79 -8.45
C ALA A 372 0.57 -13.16 -8.68
N GLY A 373 1.85 -13.30 -8.33
CA GLY A 373 2.54 -14.59 -8.39
C GLY A 373 1.87 -15.69 -7.55
N LEU A 374 1.42 -15.36 -6.35
CA LEU A 374 0.67 -16.29 -5.49
C LEU A 374 -0.67 -16.69 -6.09
N LEU A 375 -1.44 -15.75 -6.64
CA LEU A 375 -2.72 -16.02 -7.29
C LEU A 375 -2.53 -16.88 -8.56
N LEU A 376 -1.52 -16.59 -9.37
CA LEU A 376 -1.16 -17.40 -10.56
C LEU A 376 -0.81 -18.83 -10.18
N ALA A 377 0.07 -19.02 -9.18
CA ALA A 377 0.50 -20.32 -8.71
C ALA A 377 -0.65 -21.18 -8.15
N ARG A 378 -1.70 -20.54 -7.63
CA ARG A 378 -2.91 -21.21 -7.09
C ARG A 378 -4.03 -21.35 -8.11
N GLY A 379 -3.85 -20.91 -9.37
CA GLY A 379 -4.87 -20.93 -10.42
C GLY A 379 -6.04 -19.96 -10.16
N ALA A 380 -5.82 -18.93 -9.36
CA ALA A 380 -6.77 -17.86 -9.07
C ALA A 380 -6.66 -16.68 -10.06
N ALA A 381 -5.54 -16.63 -10.80
CA ALA A 381 -5.29 -15.60 -11.80
C ALA A 381 -4.74 -16.17 -13.09
N VAL A 382 -4.83 -15.38 -14.17
CA VAL A 382 -4.23 -15.64 -15.48
C VAL A 382 -3.42 -14.42 -15.90
N ALA A 383 -2.18 -14.62 -16.34
CA ALA A 383 -1.34 -13.58 -16.93
C ALA A 383 -1.45 -13.64 -18.46
N LEU A 384 -1.70 -12.48 -19.06
CA LEU A 384 -1.80 -12.34 -20.51
C LEU A 384 -0.41 -12.08 -21.13
N PRO A 385 -0.18 -12.49 -22.38
CA PRO A 385 1.01 -12.09 -23.12
C PRO A 385 0.92 -10.60 -23.56
N THR A 386 1.99 -10.11 -24.19
CA THR A 386 2.03 -8.73 -24.70
C THR A 386 0.94 -8.45 -25.74
N ASP A 387 0.68 -9.39 -26.66
CA ASP A 387 -0.50 -9.37 -27.53
C ASP A 387 -1.68 -10.06 -26.83
N GLY A 388 -2.32 -9.31 -25.93
CA GLY A 388 -3.31 -9.85 -25.01
C GLY A 388 -4.75 -9.87 -25.54
N ARG A 389 -5.08 -9.26 -26.70
CA ARG A 389 -6.49 -9.13 -27.17
C ARG A 389 -7.19 -10.48 -27.31
N HIS A 390 -6.65 -11.38 -28.14
CA HIS A 390 -7.25 -12.69 -28.36
C HIS A 390 -7.18 -13.60 -27.12
N PRO A 391 -6.05 -13.69 -26.38
CA PRO A 391 -6.02 -14.42 -25.12
C PRO A 391 -7.00 -13.93 -24.08
N LEU A 392 -7.21 -12.61 -23.96
CA LEU A 392 -8.17 -12.02 -23.03
C LEU A 392 -9.62 -12.40 -23.41
N HIS A 393 -9.99 -12.22 -24.68
CA HIS A 393 -11.28 -12.61 -25.20
C HIS A 393 -11.55 -14.11 -24.96
N SER A 394 -10.60 -14.98 -25.32
CA SER A 394 -10.70 -16.42 -25.12
C SER A 394 -10.86 -16.80 -23.65
N GLN A 395 -10.12 -16.16 -22.75
CA GLN A 395 -10.21 -16.42 -21.32
C GLN A 395 -11.58 -15.99 -20.74
N TRP A 396 -12.15 -14.88 -21.22
CA TRP A 396 -13.48 -14.46 -20.83
C TRP A 396 -14.56 -15.45 -21.30
N LEU A 397 -14.47 -15.98 -22.53
CA LEU A 397 -15.37 -17.02 -23.02
C LEU A 397 -15.26 -18.31 -22.20
N VAL A 398 -14.06 -18.77 -21.89
CA VAL A 398 -13.86 -19.94 -21.02
C VAL A 398 -14.60 -19.74 -19.70
N TRP A 399 -14.41 -18.61 -19.03
CA TRP A 399 -15.06 -18.35 -17.75
C TRP A 399 -16.55 -17.97 -17.85
N HIS A 400 -17.00 -17.53 -19.00
CA HIS A 400 -18.44 -17.36 -19.26
C HIS A 400 -19.13 -18.72 -19.37
N HIS A 401 -18.63 -19.62 -20.20
CA HIS A 401 -19.22 -20.93 -20.47
C HIS A 401 -19.01 -21.93 -19.34
N ASP A 402 -17.87 -21.91 -18.68
CA ASP A 402 -17.56 -22.80 -17.55
C ASP A 402 -17.63 -22.05 -16.21
N ALA A 403 -18.85 -21.97 -15.68
CA ALA A 403 -19.07 -21.38 -14.36
C ALA A 403 -18.41 -22.16 -13.21
N ALA A 404 -18.14 -23.47 -13.40
CA ALA A 404 -17.46 -24.27 -12.38
C ALA A 404 -15.97 -23.94 -12.32
N ALA A 405 -15.29 -23.86 -13.48
CA ALA A 405 -13.88 -23.41 -13.56
C ALA A 405 -13.74 -21.97 -13.03
N ARG A 406 -14.64 -21.06 -13.39
CA ARG A 406 -14.66 -19.70 -12.86
C ARG A 406 -14.78 -19.67 -11.34
N ARG A 407 -15.72 -20.39 -10.75
CA ARG A 407 -15.90 -20.49 -9.29
C ARG A 407 -14.67 -21.13 -8.62
N LYS A 408 -14.07 -22.16 -9.23
CA LYS A 408 -12.85 -22.79 -8.72
C LYS A 408 -11.72 -21.78 -8.60
N ALA A 409 -11.47 -21.00 -9.65
CA ALA A 409 -10.44 -19.96 -9.66
C ALA A 409 -10.75 -18.85 -8.63
N GLY A 410 -12.00 -18.39 -8.56
CA GLY A 410 -12.42 -17.39 -7.58
C GLY A 410 -12.27 -17.87 -6.13
N ASN A 411 -12.62 -19.12 -5.84
CA ASN A 411 -12.44 -19.72 -4.50
C ASN A 411 -10.94 -19.86 -4.13
N ALA A 412 -10.09 -20.18 -5.10
CA ALA A 412 -8.64 -20.19 -4.88
C ALA A 412 -8.14 -18.79 -4.49
N GLY A 413 -8.66 -17.72 -5.12
CA GLY A 413 -8.35 -16.34 -4.74
C GLY A 413 -8.78 -16.00 -3.31
N ARG A 414 -10.02 -16.32 -2.94
CA ARG A 414 -10.49 -16.15 -1.54
C ARG A 414 -9.60 -16.88 -0.54
N LYS A 415 -9.18 -18.09 -0.87
CA LYS A 415 -8.32 -18.90 -0.01
C LYS A 415 -6.95 -18.24 0.20
N VAL A 416 -6.34 -17.70 -0.86
CA VAL A 416 -5.09 -16.94 -0.76
C VAL A 416 -5.25 -15.76 0.18
N VAL A 417 -6.35 -14.99 0.07
CA VAL A 417 -6.60 -13.86 0.98
C VAL A 417 -6.81 -14.35 2.40
N ALA A 418 -7.60 -15.39 2.63
CA ALA A 418 -7.88 -15.94 3.95
C ALA A 418 -6.60 -16.46 4.65
N GLU A 419 -5.72 -17.15 3.92
CA GLU A 419 -4.43 -17.66 4.44
C GLU A 419 -3.48 -16.51 4.83
N GLY A 420 -3.59 -15.34 4.20
CA GLY A 420 -2.76 -14.17 4.51
C GLY A 420 -3.23 -13.34 5.71
N ARG A 421 -4.43 -13.59 6.26
CA ARG A 421 -5.01 -12.82 7.38
C ARG A 421 -4.26 -13.02 8.70
N GLY A 422 -4.53 -12.14 9.66
CA GLY A 422 -3.92 -12.14 10.99
C GLY A 422 -2.57 -11.43 11.04
N ALA A 423 -2.11 -10.84 9.95
CA ALA A 423 -0.87 -10.09 9.92
C ALA A 423 -0.94 -8.82 10.79
N ALA A 424 -2.08 -8.14 10.82
CA ALA A 424 -2.29 -6.95 11.65
C ALA A 424 -2.18 -7.29 13.14
N GLU A 425 -2.79 -8.39 13.58
CA GLU A 425 -2.75 -8.85 14.97
C GLU A 425 -1.31 -9.26 15.37
N ARG A 426 -0.64 -10.08 14.56
CA ARG A 426 0.77 -10.46 14.82
C ARG A 426 1.69 -9.24 14.85
N THR A 427 1.47 -8.28 13.95
CA THR A 427 2.27 -7.04 13.91
C THR A 427 1.98 -6.13 15.12
N SER A 428 0.73 -6.05 15.56
CA SER A 428 0.35 -5.35 16.80
C SER A 428 1.05 -5.96 18.01
N ALA A 429 0.98 -7.29 18.16
CA ALA A 429 1.63 -8.00 19.26
C ALA A 429 3.16 -7.78 19.26
N LEU A 430 3.78 -7.73 18.06
CA LEU A 430 5.20 -7.37 17.93
C LEU A 430 5.49 -5.96 18.48
N VAL A 431 4.63 -4.97 18.18
CA VAL A 431 4.79 -3.59 18.69
C VAL A 431 4.54 -3.52 20.21
N GLU A 432 3.53 -4.22 20.71
CA GLU A 432 3.23 -4.32 22.14
C GLU A 432 4.41 -4.93 22.92
N GLY A 433 5.01 -5.97 22.36
CA GLY A 433 6.19 -6.63 22.90
C GLY A 433 7.42 -5.71 23.06
N LEU A 434 7.49 -4.59 22.33
CA LEU A 434 8.55 -3.59 22.53
C LEU A 434 8.51 -2.94 23.92
N LEU A 435 7.33 -2.73 24.46
CA LEU A 435 7.17 -2.03 25.75
C LEU A 435 7.32 -2.97 26.93
N THR A 436 7.06 -4.27 26.75
CA THR A 436 7.15 -5.27 27.80
C THR A 436 8.56 -5.89 27.91
N ALA A 437 9.33 -5.89 26.83
CA ALA A 437 10.68 -6.44 26.83
C ALA A 437 11.66 -5.53 27.57
N THR A 438 12.19 -5.99 28.71
CA THR A 438 13.34 -5.38 29.33
C THR A 438 14.53 -5.42 28.35
N ARG A 439 15.23 -4.30 28.12
CA ARG A 439 16.47 -4.35 27.33
C ARG A 439 17.43 -5.33 28.02
N GLN A 440 17.63 -6.51 27.43
CA GLN A 440 18.73 -7.36 27.83
C GLN A 440 20.02 -6.58 27.54
N ALA A 441 20.78 -6.25 28.59
CA ALA A 441 22.10 -5.69 28.43
C ALA A 441 22.92 -6.67 27.58
N GLU A 442 23.45 -6.20 26.44
CA GLU A 442 24.41 -7.00 25.67
C GLU A 442 25.50 -7.49 26.63
N PRO A 443 25.83 -8.80 26.67
CA PRO A 443 26.94 -9.27 27.46
C PRO A 443 28.21 -8.53 27.01
N ALA A 444 28.92 -7.97 27.94
CA ALA A 444 30.18 -7.28 27.66
C ALA A 444 31.09 -8.22 26.87
N PRO A 445 31.76 -7.75 25.80
CA PRO A 445 32.72 -8.59 25.07
C PRO A 445 33.76 -9.11 26.02
N PRO A 446 34.21 -10.37 25.90
CA PRO A 446 35.23 -10.92 26.77
C PRO A 446 36.51 -10.04 26.70
N LEU A 447 36.94 -9.60 27.84
CA LEU A 447 38.21 -8.88 27.96
C LEU A 447 39.31 -9.81 27.40
N LEU A 448 39.89 -9.43 26.27
CA LEU A 448 41.13 -10.04 25.79
C LEU A 448 42.17 -9.80 26.87
N ARG A 449 42.47 -10.86 27.61
CA ARG A 449 43.64 -10.87 28.49
C ARG A 449 44.88 -10.84 27.61
N THR A 450 45.62 -9.79 27.72
CA THR A 450 47.00 -9.62 27.18
C THR A 450 47.96 -10.67 27.72
#